data_b85ce097c39717ec7dd0370caeabe246
#
_entry.id   b85ce097c39717ec7dd0370caeabe246
#
_cell.length_a   1.000
_cell.length_b   1.000
_cell.length_c   1.000
_cell.angle_alpha   90.00
_cell.angle_beta   90.00
_cell.angle_gamma   90.00
#
_symmetry.space_group_name_H-M   'P 1'
#
loop_
_entity.id
_entity.type
_entity.pdbx_description
1 polymer ?
#
loop_
_entity_poly.entity_id
_entity_poly.type
_entity_poly.pdbx_seq_one_letter_code
_entity_poly.pdbx_strand_id
1 'polypeptide(L)'
;SRAMALDGVVAVLTADDLLEHDLATMPTLMDDTQDVLVNDKVKFQSQEVAAVIAEDRYTAKDGAEKVEVDYDVLDPVVDAEEALEDDAPLIRDELDDQEDNHIFDWDTGDEEATQEVFDDAAVTVEEQMEYQRLHPAPIETCGAVADWDPGKDKMTVHMTSQAPHAHRTLFSQVSGIPEHKVRIVSPDVGGGFGNKVPI
;
A
#
# COMPACT_ATOMS: atom_id res chain seq x y z
N SER A 1 1.92 -5.92 24.76
CA SER A 1 2.90 -6.65 23.94
C SER A 1 4.27 -6.64 24.62
N ARG A 2 5.17 -7.60 24.30
CA ARG A 2 6.54 -7.62 24.81
C ARG A 2 7.36 -6.40 24.34
N ALA A 3 7.01 -5.84 23.20
CA ALA A 3 7.61 -4.61 22.68
C ALA A 3 7.38 -3.42 23.62
N MET A 4 6.18 -3.25 24.15
CA MET A 4 5.88 -2.18 25.13
C MET A 4 6.63 -2.28 26.46
N ALA A 5 7.21 -3.44 26.76
CA ALA A 5 8.00 -3.65 27.98
C ALA A 5 9.47 -3.21 27.85
N LEU A 6 9.91 -2.82 26.64
CA LEU A 6 11.26 -2.30 26.42
C LEU A 6 11.34 -0.85 26.84
N ASP A 7 12.41 -0.51 27.55
CA ASP A 7 12.72 0.86 27.94
C ASP A 7 12.98 1.71 26.68
N GLY A 8 12.36 2.89 26.60
CA GLY A 8 12.43 3.78 25.43
C GLY A 8 11.39 3.49 24.32
N VAL A 9 10.60 2.41 24.40
CA VAL A 9 9.42 2.25 23.54
C VAL A 9 8.27 3.11 24.04
N VAL A 10 7.76 3.97 23.18
CA VAL A 10 6.70 4.94 23.48
C VAL A 10 5.32 4.37 23.20
N ALA A 11 5.16 3.72 22.04
CA ALA A 11 3.90 3.09 21.64
C ALA A 11 4.14 1.92 20.68
N VAL A 12 3.18 1.01 20.64
CA VAL A 12 3.03 -0.01 19.60
C VAL A 12 1.61 0.16 19.07
N LEU A 13 1.49 0.53 17.80
CA LEU A 13 0.23 0.78 17.13
C LEU A 13 -0.18 -0.43 16.31
N THR A 14 -1.46 -0.71 16.31
CA THR A 14 -2.15 -1.71 15.49
C THR A 14 -3.27 -1.04 14.70
N ALA A 15 -3.99 -1.79 13.88
CA ALA A 15 -5.15 -1.28 13.17
C ALA A 15 -6.22 -0.72 14.12
N ASP A 16 -6.46 -1.38 15.26
CA ASP A 16 -7.42 -0.92 16.28
C ASP A 16 -7.08 0.49 16.78
N ASP A 17 -5.80 0.77 17.03
CA ASP A 17 -5.35 2.08 17.46
C ASP A 17 -5.60 3.15 16.38
N LEU A 18 -5.41 2.80 15.10
CA LEU A 18 -5.68 3.71 13.98
C LEU A 18 -7.17 4.04 13.88
N LEU A 19 -8.03 3.04 14.06
CA LEU A 19 -9.48 3.22 14.07
C LEU A 19 -9.95 4.11 15.24
N GLU A 20 -9.36 3.96 16.44
CA GLU A 20 -9.64 4.82 17.58
C GLU A 20 -9.28 6.29 17.34
N HIS A 21 -8.33 6.55 16.45
CA HIS A 21 -7.87 7.89 16.09
C HIS A 21 -8.51 8.45 14.80
N ASP A 22 -9.58 7.84 14.29
CA ASP A 22 -10.28 8.25 13.07
C ASP A 22 -9.35 8.35 11.85
N LEU A 23 -8.31 7.52 11.77
CA LEU A 23 -7.46 7.46 10.60
C LEU A 23 -8.13 6.62 9.52
N ALA A 24 -8.33 7.23 8.36
CA ALA A 24 -8.97 6.58 7.22
C ALA A 24 -8.07 5.48 6.61
N THR A 25 -8.69 4.58 5.88
CA THR A 25 -7.97 3.66 5.00
C THR A 25 -7.30 4.42 3.86
N MET A 26 -6.23 3.87 3.29
CA MET A 26 -5.61 4.44 2.10
C MET A 26 -6.45 4.13 0.87
N PRO A 27 -6.81 5.14 0.04
CA PRO A 27 -7.41 4.89 -1.25
C PRO A 27 -6.37 4.32 -2.22
N THR A 28 -6.78 3.44 -3.11
CA THR A 28 -5.99 2.98 -4.24
C THR A 28 -6.35 3.75 -5.51
N LEU A 29 -5.67 3.47 -6.63
CA LEU A 29 -5.98 4.08 -7.92
C LEU A 29 -7.26 3.52 -8.58
N MET A 30 -7.82 2.43 -8.03
CA MET A 30 -8.88 1.64 -8.68
C MET A 30 -10.17 1.57 -7.84
N ASP A 31 -10.50 2.65 -7.14
CA ASP A 31 -11.67 2.77 -6.24
C ASP A 31 -11.74 1.75 -5.10
N ASP A 32 -10.64 1.07 -4.85
CA ASP A 32 -10.45 0.16 -3.75
C ASP A 32 -9.75 0.87 -2.57
N THR A 33 -9.68 0.22 -1.42
CA THR A 33 -8.98 0.73 -0.23
C THR A 33 -7.96 -0.28 0.27
N GLN A 34 -6.91 0.24 0.91
CA GLN A 34 -5.89 -0.55 1.57
C GLN A 34 -5.78 -0.14 3.03
N ASP A 35 -5.61 -1.11 3.92
CA ASP A 35 -5.33 -0.83 5.32
C ASP A 35 -3.95 -0.20 5.47
N VAL A 36 -3.84 0.82 6.34
CA VAL A 36 -2.53 1.38 6.74
C VAL A 36 -1.76 0.38 7.61
N LEU A 37 -2.47 -0.28 8.53
CA LEU A 37 -2.01 -1.46 9.26
C LEU A 37 -3.09 -2.53 9.13
N VAL A 38 -2.68 -3.78 8.94
CA VAL A 38 -3.59 -4.91 8.76
C VAL A 38 -4.53 -5.04 9.94
N ASN A 39 -5.84 -5.03 9.66
CA ASN A 39 -6.86 -5.21 10.67
C ASN A 39 -7.12 -6.69 10.98
N ASP A 40 -7.39 -7.50 9.96
CA ASP A 40 -7.80 -8.90 10.15
C ASP A 40 -6.94 -9.86 9.32
N LYS A 41 -6.87 -9.66 8.00
CA LYS A 41 -6.27 -10.58 7.05
C LYS A 41 -5.08 -9.97 6.31
N VAL A 42 -3.92 -10.62 6.40
CA VAL A 42 -2.75 -10.28 5.58
C VAL A 42 -2.96 -10.79 4.16
N LYS A 43 -2.91 -9.90 3.19
CA LYS A 43 -3.22 -10.18 1.78
C LYS A 43 -2.00 -10.37 0.91
N PHE A 44 -0.84 -9.87 1.34
CA PHE A 44 0.43 -10.00 0.60
C PHE A 44 1.64 -10.00 1.54
N GLN A 45 2.76 -10.51 1.04
CA GLN A 45 4.01 -10.55 1.78
C GLN A 45 4.51 -9.13 2.10
N SER A 46 4.93 -8.91 3.35
CA SER A 46 5.43 -7.63 3.89
C SER A 46 4.35 -6.56 4.08
N GLN A 47 3.08 -6.92 4.12
CA GLN A 47 2.04 -6.00 4.56
C GLN A 47 2.23 -5.67 6.05
N GLU A 48 2.10 -4.40 6.39
CA GLU A 48 2.38 -3.87 7.73
C GLU A 48 1.28 -4.28 8.72
N VAL A 49 1.65 -4.96 9.82
CA VAL A 49 0.71 -5.42 10.85
C VAL A 49 0.76 -4.59 12.13
N ALA A 50 1.88 -3.93 12.40
CA ALA A 50 2.05 -3.07 13.57
C ALA A 50 3.17 -2.06 13.34
N ALA A 51 3.09 -0.92 14.02
CA ALA A 51 4.15 0.09 14.04
C ALA A 51 4.66 0.30 15.47
N VAL A 52 5.98 0.33 15.64
CA VAL A 52 6.62 0.59 16.94
C VAL A 52 7.21 1.99 16.94
N ILE A 53 6.81 2.81 17.90
CA ILE A 53 7.31 4.15 18.15
C ILE A 53 8.23 4.11 19.38
N ALA A 54 9.44 4.61 19.23
CA ALA A 54 10.42 4.65 20.31
C ALA A 54 11.25 5.94 20.27
N GLU A 55 11.99 6.21 21.32
CA GLU A 55 12.83 7.41 21.46
C GLU A 55 13.97 7.47 20.43
N ASP A 56 14.42 6.31 19.92
CA ASP A 56 15.42 6.20 18.86
C ASP A 56 15.17 4.98 17.95
N ARG A 57 15.85 5.01 16.76
CA ARG A 57 15.64 3.96 15.74
C ARG A 57 16.11 2.55 16.18
N TYR A 58 17.08 2.46 17.08
CA TYR A 58 17.61 1.17 17.53
C TYR A 58 16.60 0.53 18.46
N THR A 59 16.10 1.28 19.42
CA THR A 59 15.02 0.87 20.31
C THR A 59 13.73 0.53 19.54
N ALA A 60 13.40 1.31 18.50
CA ALA A 60 12.25 1.00 17.64
C ALA A 60 12.42 -0.33 16.92
N LYS A 61 13.62 -0.61 16.41
CA LYS A 61 13.93 -1.88 15.74
C LYS A 61 13.88 -3.06 16.71
N ASP A 62 14.51 -2.92 17.87
CA ASP A 62 14.47 -3.96 18.92
C ASP A 62 13.03 -4.21 19.38
N GLY A 63 12.21 -3.16 19.45
CA GLY A 63 10.78 -3.25 19.73
C GLY A 63 10.02 -3.99 18.62
N ALA A 64 10.28 -3.69 17.37
CA ALA A 64 9.65 -4.37 16.23
C ALA A 64 9.97 -5.89 16.22
N GLU A 65 11.20 -6.27 16.57
CA GLU A 65 11.60 -7.69 16.72
C GLU A 65 10.91 -8.40 17.89
N LYS A 66 10.27 -7.65 18.81
CA LYS A 66 9.50 -8.20 19.94
C LYS A 66 7.99 -8.24 19.68
N VAL A 67 7.55 -7.76 18.54
CA VAL A 67 6.15 -7.96 18.11
C VAL A 67 6.00 -9.41 17.69
N GLU A 68 5.12 -10.12 18.37
CA GLU A 68 4.75 -11.49 18.06
C GLU A 68 3.37 -11.49 17.42
N VAL A 69 3.26 -12.10 16.25
CA VAL A 69 2.01 -12.26 15.52
C VAL A 69 1.70 -13.75 15.44
N ASP A 70 0.52 -14.14 15.86
CA ASP A 70 0.02 -15.51 15.73
C ASP A 70 -0.88 -15.56 14.49
N TYR A 71 -0.46 -16.35 13.49
CA TYR A 71 -1.14 -16.44 12.20
C TYR A 71 -1.97 -17.71 12.10
N ASP A 72 -3.21 -17.55 11.69
CA ASP A 72 -3.99 -18.64 11.10
C ASP A 72 -3.71 -18.65 9.60
N VAL A 73 -2.96 -19.65 9.14
CA VAL A 73 -2.43 -19.69 7.77
C VAL A 73 -3.52 -20.12 6.80
N LEU A 74 -3.83 -19.26 5.85
CA LEU A 74 -4.80 -19.50 4.77
C LEU A 74 -4.12 -20.03 3.50
N ASP A 75 -4.90 -20.64 2.61
CA ASP A 75 -4.42 -21.06 1.29
C ASP A 75 -4.05 -19.83 0.45
N PRO A 76 -2.83 -19.77 -0.12
CA PRO A 76 -2.39 -18.62 -0.88
C PRO A 76 -2.95 -18.64 -2.30
N VAL A 77 -3.26 -17.48 -2.84
CA VAL A 77 -3.56 -17.26 -4.26
C VAL A 77 -2.34 -16.59 -4.91
N VAL A 78 -1.61 -17.32 -5.72
CA VAL A 78 -0.32 -16.87 -6.29
C VAL A 78 -0.30 -16.86 -7.82
N ASP A 79 -1.22 -17.55 -8.45
CA ASP A 79 -1.39 -17.58 -9.90
C ASP A 79 -2.57 -16.68 -10.31
N ALA A 80 -2.36 -15.82 -11.31
CA ALA A 80 -3.38 -14.86 -11.73
C ALA A 80 -4.53 -15.50 -12.52
N GLU A 81 -4.30 -16.62 -13.21
CA GLU A 81 -5.35 -17.35 -13.93
C GLU A 81 -6.18 -18.17 -12.94
N GLU A 82 -5.51 -18.90 -12.02
CA GLU A 82 -6.17 -19.65 -10.95
C GLU A 82 -6.99 -18.74 -10.02
N ALA A 83 -6.58 -17.47 -9.85
CA ALA A 83 -7.28 -16.48 -9.02
C ALA A 83 -8.72 -16.18 -9.50
N LEU A 84 -9.02 -16.41 -10.77
CA LEU A 84 -10.33 -16.16 -11.39
C LEU A 84 -11.20 -17.42 -11.51
N GLU A 85 -10.73 -18.57 -11.02
CA GLU A 85 -11.54 -19.79 -11.01
C GLU A 85 -12.62 -19.73 -9.92
N ASP A 86 -13.76 -20.36 -10.16
CA ASP A 86 -14.95 -20.33 -9.29
C ASP A 86 -14.69 -20.81 -7.84
N ASP A 87 -13.66 -21.65 -7.64
CA ASP A 87 -13.27 -22.22 -6.34
C ASP A 87 -12.02 -21.58 -5.73
N ALA A 88 -11.50 -20.51 -6.34
CA ALA A 88 -10.35 -19.78 -5.81
C ALA A 88 -10.67 -19.14 -4.45
N PRO A 89 -9.74 -19.20 -3.49
CA PRO A 89 -9.93 -18.48 -2.23
C PRO A 89 -10.08 -16.98 -2.46
N LEU A 90 -11.12 -16.37 -1.88
CA LEU A 90 -11.35 -14.93 -2.01
C LEU A 90 -10.33 -14.16 -1.17
N ILE A 91 -9.56 -13.26 -1.82
CA ILE A 91 -8.53 -12.45 -1.16
C ILE A 91 -9.16 -11.29 -0.39
N ARG A 92 -10.15 -10.61 -1.02
CA ARG A 92 -10.84 -9.42 -0.50
C ARG A 92 -12.24 -9.77 0.01
N ASP A 93 -12.32 -10.73 0.94
CA ASP A 93 -13.57 -11.21 1.54
C ASP A 93 -14.25 -10.20 2.50
N GLU A 94 -13.58 -9.08 2.79
CA GLU A 94 -14.15 -7.97 3.54
C GLU A 94 -15.01 -7.01 2.69
N LEU A 95 -15.02 -7.19 1.37
CA LEU A 95 -15.85 -6.39 0.47
C LEU A 95 -17.19 -7.08 0.24
N ASP A 96 -18.28 -6.46 0.71
CA ASP A 96 -19.64 -7.05 0.72
C ASP A 96 -20.14 -7.52 -0.65
N ASP A 97 -19.71 -6.91 -1.73
CA ASP A 97 -20.17 -7.19 -3.10
C ASP A 97 -19.13 -7.99 -3.92
N GLN A 98 -18.03 -8.46 -3.31
CA GLN A 98 -16.97 -9.18 -4.01
C GLN A 98 -17.27 -10.68 -4.06
N GLU A 99 -17.57 -11.20 -5.25
CA GLU A 99 -17.88 -12.62 -5.47
C GLU A 99 -16.66 -13.43 -5.94
N ASP A 100 -15.63 -12.76 -6.50
CA ASP A 100 -14.40 -13.35 -7.01
C ASP A 100 -13.19 -12.44 -6.76
N ASN A 101 -12.03 -12.77 -7.30
CA ASN A 101 -10.81 -11.96 -7.16
C ASN A 101 -10.63 -10.93 -8.28
N HIS A 102 -11.61 -10.73 -9.13
CA HIS A 102 -11.60 -9.68 -10.15
C HIS A 102 -11.94 -8.32 -9.51
N ILE A 103 -11.07 -7.33 -9.67
CA ILE A 103 -11.20 -6.04 -8.97
C ILE A 103 -11.84 -4.98 -9.84
N PHE A 104 -11.50 -4.90 -11.14
CA PHE A 104 -12.06 -3.90 -12.05
C PHE A 104 -11.81 -4.25 -13.52
N ASP A 105 -12.67 -3.73 -14.37
CA ASP A 105 -12.49 -3.67 -15.83
C ASP A 105 -12.08 -2.26 -16.24
N TRP A 106 -11.18 -2.17 -17.20
CA TRP A 106 -10.78 -0.90 -17.77
C TRP A 106 -10.64 -1.01 -19.28
N ASP A 107 -11.42 -0.21 -19.99
CA ASP A 107 -11.46 -0.15 -21.45
C ASP A 107 -10.99 1.21 -21.96
N THR A 108 -10.32 1.21 -23.08
CA THR A 108 -9.99 2.45 -23.82
C THR A 108 -9.86 2.17 -25.30
N GLY A 109 -10.32 3.10 -26.11
CA GLY A 109 -10.26 3.01 -27.55
C GLY A 109 -11.61 2.77 -28.18
N ASP A 110 -11.61 2.17 -29.37
CA ASP A 110 -12.80 1.84 -30.17
C ASP A 110 -12.75 0.34 -30.48
N GLU A 111 -13.49 -0.45 -29.74
CA GLU A 111 -13.53 -1.90 -29.86
C GLU A 111 -14.05 -2.35 -31.22
N GLU A 112 -15.16 -1.72 -31.72
CA GLU A 112 -15.80 -2.07 -32.99
C GLU A 112 -14.83 -1.83 -34.15
N ALA A 113 -14.21 -0.65 -34.23
CA ALA A 113 -13.22 -0.32 -35.25
C ALA A 113 -11.98 -1.23 -35.18
N THR A 114 -11.57 -1.62 -33.98
CA THR A 114 -10.45 -2.56 -33.77
C THR A 114 -10.82 -3.95 -34.30
N GLN A 115 -12.02 -4.46 -33.98
CA GLN A 115 -12.47 -5.76 -34.43
C GLN A 115 -12.62 -5.82 -35.97
N GLU A 116 -13.15 -4.76 -36.58
CA GLU A 116 -13.24 -4.69 -38.07
C GLU A 116 -11.86 -4.82 -38.72
N VAL A 117 -10.82 -4.23 -38.13
CA VAL A 117 -9.44 -4.36 -38.68
C VAL A 117 -8.90 -5.78 -38.50
N PHE A 118 -9.21 -6.47 -37.39
CA PHE A 118 -8.83 -7.86 -37.21
C PHE A 118 -9.56 -8.81 -38.19
N ASP A 119 -10.85 -8.58 -38.42
CA ASP A 119 -11.66 -9.38 -39.32
C ASP A 119 -11.22 -9.26 -40.79
N ASP A 120 -10.77 -8.06 -41.20
CA ASP A 120 -10.25 -7.80 -42.55
C ASP A 120 -8.74 -8.14 -42.70
N ALA A 121 -8.04 -8.51 -41.64
CA ALA A 121 -6.61 -8.79 -41.70
C ALA A 121 -6.28 -10.06 -42.47
N ALA A 122 -5.32 -9.98 -43.39
CA ALA A 122 -4.87 -11.14 -44.15
C ALA A 122 -4.15 -12.20 -43.29
N VAL A 123 -3.57 -11.78 -42.16
CA VAL A 123 -2.90 -12.63 -41.17
C VAL A 123 -3.10 -12.00 -39.80
N THR A 124 -3.56 -12.79 -38.83
CA THR A 124 -3.58 -12.45 -37.43
C THR A 124 -2.61 -13.36 -36.68
N VAL A 125 -1.96 -12.82 -35.63
CA VAL A 125 -1.10 -13.57 -34.71
C VAL A 125 -1.61 -13.33 -33.30
N GLU A 126 -1.82 -14.40 -32.58
CA GLU A 126 -2.19 -14.37 -31.16
C GLU A 126 -1.09 -15.08 -30.38
N GLU A 127 -0.67 -14.46 -29.28
CA GLU A 127 0.36 -15.00 -28.39
C GLU A 127 0.09 -14.64 -26.95
N GLN A 128 0.12 -15.64 -26.07
CA GLN A 128 0.05 -15.41 -24.63
C GLN A 128 1.45 -15.07 -24.10
N MET A 129 1.54 -13.96 -23.40
CA MET A 129 2.80 -13.49 -22.80
C MET A 129 2.62 -13.33 -21.29
N GLU A 130 3.60 -13.82 -20.54
CA GLU A 130 3.66 -13.64 -19.10
C GLU A 130 4.77 -12.68 -18.70
N TYR A 131 4.41 -11.63 -17.95
CA TYR A 131 5.35 -10.75 -17.30
C TYR A 131 5.53 -11.16 -15.84
N GLN A 132 6.68 -11.68 -15.51
CA GLN A 132 7.06 -12.03 -14.14
C GLN A 132 7.04 -10.79 -13.24
N ARG A 133 6.55 -10.93 -12.02
CA ARG A 133 6.68 -9.89 -10.99
C ARG A 133 8.14 -9.72 -10.61
N LEU A 134 8.62 -8.48 -10.64
CA LEU A 134 9.99 -8.12 -10.28
C LEU A 134 9.98 -7.10 -9.15
N HIS A 135 10.83 -7.31 -8.15
CA HIS A 135 11.11 -6.30 -7.15
C HIS A 135 12.17 -5.34 -7.69
N PRO A 136 11.87 -4.05 -7.89
CA PRO A 136 12.78 -3.10 -8.52
C PRO A 136 13.99 -2.72 -7.67
N ALA A 137 13.97 -2.99 -6.38
CA ALA A 137 15.07 -2.86 -5.42
C ALA A 137 15.90 -1.57 -5.58
N PRO A 138 15.34 -0.37 -5.41
CA PRO A 138 16.13 0.86 -5.44
C PRO A 138 17.16 0.85 -4.32
N ILE A 139 18.41 1.30 -4.63
CA ILE A 139 19.50 1.30 -3.63
C ILE A 139 19.17 2.22 -2.46
N GLU A 140 18.57 3.37 -2.71
CA GLU A 140 17.99 4.21 -1.66
C GLU A 140 16.67 3.57 -1.19
N THR A 141 16.61 3.18 0.08
CA THR A 141 15.40 2.65 0.70
C THR A 141 14.35 3.74 0.94
N CYS A 142 13.11 3.34 1.25
CA CYS A 142 12.07 4.27 1.66
C CYS A 142 12.35 4.80 3.08
N GLY A 143 12.04 6.09 3.28
CA GLY A 143 12.18 6.72 4.57
C GLY A 143 11.49 8.08 4.61
N ALA A 144 11.03 8.47 5.80
CA ALA A 144 10.39 9.75 6.04
C ALA A 144 10.85 10.34 7.38
N VAL A 145 10.94 11.67 7.42
CA VAL A 145 11.11 12.45 8.64
C VAL A 145 10.02 13.50 8.69
N ALA A 146 9.15 13.40 9.69
CA ALA A 146 8.06 14.33 9.90
C ALA A 146 8.40 15.33 11.02
N ASP A 147 8.15 16.61 10.74
CA ASP A 147 8.32 17.71 11.68
C ASP A 147 7.01 18.50 11.80
N TRP A 148 6.46 18.52 12.99
CA TRP A 148 5.27 19.28 13.32
C TRP A 148 5.64 20.58 14.01
N ASP A 149 5.32 21.74 13.39
CA ASP A 149 5.47 23.06 13.96
C ASP A 149 4.17 23.51 14.65
N PRO A 150 4.06 23.39 15.98
CA PRO A 150 2.84 23.75 16.69
C PRO A 150 2.54 25.25 16.64
N GLY A 151 3.55 26.09 16.43
CA GLY A 151 3.36 27.55 16.33
C GLY A 151 2.72 27.98 15.01
N LYS A 152 2.96 27.21 13.95
CA LYS A 152 2.37 27.44 12.62
C LYS A 152 1.23 26.50 12.31
N ASP A 153 1.00 25.50 13.15
CA ASP A 153 0.02 24.43 12.93
C ASP A 153 0.25 23.76 11.57
N LYS A 154 1.50 23.36 11.29
CA LYS A 154 1.93 22.78 10.00
C LYS A 154 2.84 21.58 10.18
N MET A 155 2.64 20.60 9.30
CA MET A 155 3.49 19.42 9.14
C MET A 155 4.43 19.60 7.96
N THR A 156 5.73 19.34 8.15
CA THR A 156 6.68 19.17 7.06
C THR A 156 7.19 17.73 7.08
N VAL A 157 7.04 17.02 5.96
CA VAL A 157 7.53 15.65 5.81
C VAL A 157 8.62 15.65 4.75
N HIS A 158 9.84 15.32 5.15
CA HIS A 158 10.96 15.03 4.25
C HIS A 158 10.95 13.54 3.96
N MET A 159 10.77 13.14 2.70
CA MET A 159 10.64 11.74 2.35
C MET A 159 11.21 11.42 0.97
N THR A 160 11.53 10.16 0.77
CA THR A 160 11.90 9.64 -0.55
C THR A 160 10.64 9.34 -1.35
N SER A 161 10.29 10.20 -2.30
CA SER A 161 9.02 10.13 -3.05
C SER A 161 9.22 10.38 -4.53
N GLN A 162 8.53 9.60 -5.36
CA GLN A 162 8.37 9.84 -6.80
C GLN A 162 7.20 10.77 -7.11
N ALA A 163 6.28 10.94 -6.15
CA ALA A 163 5.02 11.64 -6.34
C ALA A 163 4.66 12.52 -5.13
N PRO A 164 5.46 13.55 -4.80
CA PRO A 164 5.27 14.35 -3.59
C PRO A 164 3.90 15.03 -3.50
N HIS A 165 3.29 15.35 -4.64
CA HIS A 165 1.94 15.93 -4.67
C HIS A 165 0.87 14.90 -4.30
N ALA A 166 0.97 13.68 -4.85
CA ALA A 166 0.07 12.58 -4.49
C ALA A 166 0.19 12.23 -3.01
N HIS A 167 1.42 12.08 -2.50
CA HIS A 167 1.66 11.84 -1.07
C HIS A 167 1.04 12.92 -0.17
N ARG A 168 1.11 14.21 -0.56
CA ARG A 168 0.46 15.27 0.21
C ARG A 168 -1.06 15.09 0.26
N THR A 169 -1.67 14.80 -0.87
CA THR A 169 -3.12 14.60 -0.97
C THR A 169 -3.56 13.38 -0.17
N LEU A 170 -2.89 12.23 -0.38
CA LEU A 170 -3.21 10.99 0.32
C LEU A 170 -2.98 11.09 1.83
N PHE A 171 -1.86 11.70 2.25
CA PHE A 171 -1.62 11.95 3.67
C PHE A 171 -2.72 12.83 4.30
N SER A 172 -3.18 13.85 3.57
CA SER A 172 -4.30 14.70 4.01
C SER A 172 -5.61 13.91 4.13
N GLN A 173 -5.90 13.03 3.17
CA GLN A 173 -7.10 12.19 3.18
C GLN A 173 -7.10 11.20 4.35
N VAL A 174 -6.00 10.49 4.54
CA VAL A 174 -5.88 9.47 5.61
C VAL A 174 -5.89 10.11 6.99
N SER A 175 -5.10 11.17 7.20
CA SER A 175 -4.94 11.80 8.52
C SER A 175 -5.99 12.84 8.88
N GLY A 176 -6.78 13.30 7.92
CA GLY A 176 -7.71 14.43 8.11
C GLY A 176 -7.03 15.79 8.25
N ILE A 177 -5.69 15.87 8.16
CA ILE A 177 -4.96 17.14 8.19
C ILE A 177 -5.12 17.85 6.85
N PRO A 178 -5.64 19.11 6.79
CA PRO A 178 -5.84 19.81 5.53
C PRO A 178 -4.54 19.96 4.73
N GLU A 179 -4.60 19.75 3.41
CA GLU A 179 -3.42 19.80 2.52
C GLU A 179 -2.58 21.08 2.68
N HIS A 180 -3.20 22.24 2.93
CA HIS A 180 -2.48 23.51 3.09
C HIS A 180 -1.62 23.56 4.37
N LYS A 181 -1.83 22.62 5.29
CA LYS A 181 -1.02 22.43 6.50
C LYS A 181 0.09 21.39 6.30
N VAL A 182 0.08 20.66 5.19
CA VAL A 182 1.06 19.60 4.89
C VAL A 182 2.01 20.08 3.80
N ARG A 183 3.30 19.93 4.05
CA ARG A 183 4.37 20.16 3.08
C ARG A 183 5.19 18.89 2.92
N ILE A 184 5.17 18.32 1.72
CA ILE A 184 6.05 17.21 1.35
C ILE A 184 7.31 17.77 0.67
N VAL A 185 8.47 17.34 1.13
CA VAL A 185 9.78 17.69 0.57
C VAL A 185 10.46 16.39 0.14
N SER A 186 10.64 16.25 -1.16
CA SER A 186 11.39 15.14 -1.74
C SER A 186 12.56 15.73 -2.52
N PRO A 187 13.78 15.69 -1.98
CA PRO A 187 14.98 16.13 -2.70
C PRO A 187 15.37 15.14 -3.78
N ASP A 188 16.66 14.96 -4.06
CA ASP A 188 17.15 13.94 -4.98
C ASP A 188 16.74 12.54 -4.52
N VAL A 189 16.17 11.75 -5.43
CA VAL A 189 15.67 10.40 -5.14
C VAL A 189 16.59 9.36 -5.77
N GLY A 190 17.11 8.45 -4.94
CA GLY A 190 18.03 7.39 -5.34
C GLY A 190 17.38 6.16 -5.97
N GLY A 191 16.49 6.40 -6.94
CA GLY A 191 15.69 5.39 -7.62
C GLY A 191 14.33 5.18 -6.94
N GLY A 192 13.33 4.92 -7.76
CA GLY A 192 11.96 4.67 -7.26
C GLY A 192 11.31 3.49 -7.98
N PHE A 193 11.29 3.51 -9.32
CA PHE A 193 10.80 2.44 -10.20
C PHE A 193 9.40 1.94 -9.82
N GLY A 194 8.54 2.83 -9.34
CA GLY A 194 7.21 2.50 -8.82
C GLY A 194 7.14 2.29 -7.30
N ASN A 195 8.21 1.86 -6.62
CA ASN A 195 8.19 1.57 -5.17
C ASN A 195 8.04 2.80 -4.26
N LYS A 196 8.19 4.00 -4.78
CA LYS A 196 8.08 5.25 -4.02
C LYS A 196 6.89 6.11 -4.47
N VAL A 197 5.92 5.50 -5.16
CA VAL A 197 4.60 6.06 -5.48
C VAL A 197 3.58 5.63 -4.43
N PRO A 198 3.48 4.33 -4.07
CA PRO A 198 2.62 3.90 -2.97
C PRO A 198 3.07 4.53 -1.65
N ILE A 199 2.18 4.62 -0.74
CA ILE A 199 2.40 5.19 0.58
C ILE A 199 2.51 4.06 1.59
#